data_32811ae05aa59e4b8b128c0f7981f5a8
#
_entry.id   32811ae05aa59e4b8b128c0f7981f5a8
#
_cell.length_a   1.000
_cell.length_b   1.000
_cell.length_c   1.000
_cell.angle_alpha   90.00
_cell.angle_beta   90.00
_cell.angle_gamma   90.00
#
_symmetry.space_group_name_H-M   'P 1'
#
loop_
_entity.id
_entity.type
_entity.pdbx_description
1 polymer ?
#
loop_
_entity_poly.entity_id
_entity_poly.type
_entity_poly.pdbx_seq_one_letter_code
_entity_poly.pdbx_strand_id
1 'polypeptide(L)'
;ERKNVNTVIFQLPTAAGKGVLVAPTADGNVIYGPTAIDTTDDDDTASSLDSLDALRKSVTLSYKCPAFNKCIRVYSGLRTIIGHDFVIGESKLKKNFIMAIGICSPGLTSAPAIAEYIDEQIANASGAPLKEEYVVNMPKHKRLLELDEKTLNDLIKENNAWGRIVCRCEKVTEAEIVEAIHSPLQAYTVDAVKRRTRAGMGRCQGGFCGPRVMEIISRELGIPLDKVRKGNGEDSNIAVCKVKEVQR
;
A
#
# COMPACT_ATOMS: atom_id res chain seq x y z
N GLU A 1 -13.02 -11.21 13.61
CA GLU A 1 -12.32 -10.57 14.75
C GLU A 1 -12.71 -9.10 14.94
N ARG A 2 -13.09 -8.35 13.89
CA ARG A 2 -13.49 -6.94 13.99
C ARG A 2 -14.51 -6.66 15.11
N LYS A 3 -15.40 -7.61 15.41
CA LYS A 3 -16.37 -7.45 16.49
C LYS A 3 -15.74 -7.38 17.90
N ASN A 4 -14.50 -7.82 18.03
CA ASN A 4 -13.81 -7.93 19.31
C ASN A 4 -12.68 -6.91 19.50
N VAL A 5 -12.25 -6.23 18.43
CA VAL A 5 -11.20 -5.21 18.46
C VAL A 5 -11.72 -3.96 17.76
N ASN A 6 -12.03 -2.92 18.52
CA ASN A 6 -12.59 -1.67 18.05
C ASN A 6 -11.68 -0.45 18.33
N THR A 7 -10.54 -0.70 18.95
CA THR A 7 -9.51 0.32 19.26
C THR A 7 -8.13 -0.29 19.11
N VAL A 8 -7.11 0.58 19.04
CA VAL A 8 -5.71 0.13 19.01
C VAL A 8 -5.26 -0.20 20.43
N ILE A 9 -4.74 -1.41 20.63
CA ILE A 9 -4.19 -1.89 21.89
C ILE A 9 -2.67 -1.77 21.82
N PHE A 10 -2.09 -0.97 22.71
CA PHE A 10 -0.66 -0.80 22.86
C PHE A 10 -0.14 -1.68 23.99
N GLN A 11 1.06 -2.21 23.83
CA GLN A 11 1.84 -2.80 24.90
C GLN A 11 2.66 -1.72 25.61
N LEU A 12 3.15 -2.04 26.79
CA LEU A 12 4.14 -1.20 27.46
C LEU A 12 5.41 -1.10 26.60
N PRO A 13 6.01 0.09 26.49
CA PRO A 13 7.25 0.27 25.74
C PRO A 13 8.37 -0.62 26.31
N THR A 14 9.21 -1.11 25.39
CA THR A 14 10.44 -1.86 25.73
C THR A 14 11.65 -1.12 25.15
N ALA A 15 12.85 -1.61 25.40
CA ALA A 15 14.07 -1.09 24.77
C ALA A 15 13.99 -1.14 23.23
N ALA A 16 13.24 -2.09 22.66
CA ALA A 16 13.01 -2.21 21.22
C ALA A 16 11.88 -1.28 20.70
N GLY A 17 11.30 -0.42 21.52
CA GLY A 17 10.27 0.56 21.15
C GLY A 17 8.88 0.25 21.73
N LYS A 18 7.84 0.65 20.97
CA LYS A 18 6.43 0.64 21.43
C LYS A 18 5.80 -0.75 21.62
N GLY A 19 6.54 -1.82 21.33
CA GLY A 19 6.02 -3.20 21.38
C GLY A 19 5.06 -3.52 20.23
N VAL A 20 4.41 -4.68 20.33
CA VAL A 20 3.46 -5.17 19.34
C VAL A 20 2.08 -4.57 19.59
N LEU A 21 1.47 -4.08 18.53
CA LEU A 21 0.12 -3.52 18.54
C LEU A 21 -0.90 -4.56 18.07
N VAL A 22 -2.12 -4.45 18.56
CA VAL A 22 -3.30 -5.08 18.00
C VAL A 22 -4.23 -3.97 17.55
N ALA A 23 -4.47 -3.85 16.25
CA ALA A 23 -5.22 -2.72 15.71
C ALA A 23 -6.29 -3.17 14.71
N PRO A 24 -7.51 -2.61 14.78
CA PRO A 24 -8.51 -2.78 13.74
C PRO A 24 -8.09 -1.98 12.50
N THR A 25 -8.39 -2.52 11.32
CA THR A 25 -8.22 -1.80 10.05
C THR A 25 -9.54 -1.19 9.59
N ALA A 26 -9.47 -0.15 8.76
CA ALA A 26 -10.65 0.46 8.15
C ALA A 26 -11.50 -0.56 7.35
N ASP A 27 -10.84 -1.55 6.75
CA ASP A 27 -11.48 -2.57 5.91
C ASP A 27 -12.03 -3.77 6.70
N GLY A 28 -12.00 -3.72 8.02
CA GLY A 28 -12.62 -4.72 8.89
C GLY A 28 -11.78 -5.93 9.21
N ASN A 29 -10.48 -5.85 9.02
CA ASN A 29 -9.53 -6.83 9.50
C ASN A 29 -8.89 -6.38 10.82
N VAL A 30 -8.06 -7.22 11.41
CA VAL A 30 -7.20 -6.89 12.55
C VAL A 30 -5.76 -7.13 12.13
N ILE A 31 -4.89 -6.16 12.41
CA ILE A 31 -3.46 -6.27 12.18
C ILE A 31 -2.73 -6.49 13.51
N TYR A 32 -1.78 -7.39 13.51
CA TYR A 32 -0.85 -7.66 14.60
C TYR A 32 0.56 -7.26 14.17
N GLY A 33 1.23 -6.44 14.94
CA GLY A 33 2.58 -5.97 14.62
C GLY A 33 2.86 -4.56 15.13
N PRO A 34 4.00 -4.02 14.77
CA PRO A 34 5.10 -4.65 14.05
C PRO A 34 6.03 -5.48 14.95
N THR A 35 6.90 -6.25 14.32
CA THR A 35 8.20 -6.60 14.88
C THR A 35 9.18 -5.45 14.63
N ALA A 36 10.32 -5.45 15.32
CA ALA A 36 11.40 -4.50 15.08
C ALA A 36 12.72 -5.29 15.17
N ILE A 37 13.26 -5.62 14.02
CA ILE A 37 14.48 -6.42 13.87
C ILE A 37 15.40 -5.61 12.95
N ASP A 38 16.59 -5.30 13.43
CA ASP A 38 17.58 -4.60 12.63
C ASP A 38 18.16 -5.52 11.55
N THR A 39 18.38 -4.98 10.36
CA THR A 39 19.01 -5.66 9.24
C THR A 39 20.02 -4.72 8.58
N THR A 40 21.05 -5.30 7.99
CA THR A 40 22.03 -4.60 7.15
C THR A 40 21.74 -4.77 5.66
N ASP A 41 20.74 -5.57 5.32
CA ASP A 41 20.26 -5.79 3.96
C ASP A 41 19.08 -4.86 3.68
N ASP A 42 19.30 -3.89 2.81
CA ASP A 42 18.34 -2.86 2.43
C ASP A 42 17.25 -3.37 1.44
N ASP A 43 17.34 -4.62 1.02
CA ASP A 43 16.33 -5.30 0.20
C ASP A 43 15.57 -6.41 0.95
N ASP A 44 15.97 -6.77 2.18
CA ASP A 44 15.33 -7.84 2.95
C ASP A 44 13.93 -7.45 3.43
N THR A 45 12.94 -7.91 2.72
CA THR A 45 11.52 -7.84 3.11
C THR A 45 10.93 -9.21 3.47
N ALA A 46 11.77 -10.21 3.72
CA ALA A 46 11.33 -11.54 4.10
C ALA A 46 10.74 -11.57 5.51
N SER A 47 9.79 -12.46 5.73
CA SER A 47 9.22 -12.75 7.05
C SER A 47 9.74 -14.10 7.54
N SER A 48 10.54 -14.11 8.60
CA SER A 48 11.08 -15.34 9.19
C SER A 48 10.08 -16.01 10.14
N LEU A 49 10.19 -17.33 10.31
CA LEU A 49 9.38 -18.07 11.28
C LEU A 49 9.64 -17.58 12.70
N ASP A 50 10.89 -17.31 13.05
CA ASP A 50 11.27 -16.85 14.38
C ASP A 50 10.62 -15.50 14.72
N SER A 51 10.61 -14.56 13.76
CA SER A 51 9.95 -13.27 13.95
C SER A 51 8.43 -13.40 14.08
N LEU A 52 7.81 -14.33 13.34
CA LEU A 52 6.39 -14.62 13.46
C LEU A 52 6.02 -15.28 14.78
N ASP A 53 6.84 -16.18 15.28
CA ASP A 53 6.61 -16.84 16.58
C ASP A 53 6.83 -15.87 17.76
N ALA A 54 7.82 -14.98 17.66
CA ALA A 54 8.00 -13.90 18.62
C ALA A 54 6.80 -12.94 18.61
N LEU A 55 6.29 -12.58 17.41
CA LEU A 55 5.08 -11.78 17.26
C LEU A 55 3.87 -12.46 17.90
N ARG A 56 3.64 -13.74 17.63
CA ARG A 56 2.51 -14.50 18.20
C ARG A 56 2.55 -14.52 19.72
N LYS A 57 3.72 -14.79 20.32
CA LYS A 57 3.92 -14.74 21.76
C LYS A 57 3.63 -13.36 22.32
N SER A 58 4.14 -12.32 21.68
CA SER A 58 3.94 -10.93 22.12
C SER A 58 2.47 -10.51 22.07
N VAL A 59 1.73 -10.83 20.99
CA VAL A 59 0.30 -10.51 20.86
C VAL A 59 -0.51 -11.06 22.03
N THR A 60 -0.21 -12.30 22.49
CA THR A 60 -0.96 -12.94 23.57
C THR A 60 -0.80 -12.27 24.94
N LEU A 61 0.19 -11.40 25.11
CA LEU A 61 0.35 -10.60 26.33
C LEU A 61 -0.76 -9.55 26.49
N SER A 62 -1.25 -9.01 25.37
CA SER A 62 -2.26 -7.95 25.36
C SER A 62 -3.62 -8.37 24.82
N TYR A 63 -3.69 -9.47 24.07
CA TYR A 63 -4.93 -9.96 23.46
C TYR A 63 -5.07 -11.47 23.62
N LYS A 64 -6.06 -11.91 24.42
CA LYS A 64 -6.18 -13.31 24.88
C LYS A 64 -6.57 -14.32 23.80
N CYS A 65 -7.27 -13.90 22.76
CA CYS A 65 -7.85 -14.82 21.77
C CYS A 65 -7.52 -14.39 20.32
N PRO A 66 -6.24 -14.34 19.93
CA PRO A 66 -5.87 -14.01 18.55
C PRO A 66 -6.23 -15.17 17.61
N ALA A 67 -6.87 -14.86 16.47
CA ALA A 67 -7.26 -15.87 15.49
C ALA A 67 -6.16 -16.02 14.41
N PHE A 68 -4.97 -16.45 14.81
CA PHE A 68 -3.83 -16.63 13.88
C PHE A 68 -4.14 -17.61 12.74
N ASN A 69 -5.01 -18.59 12.94
CA ASN A 69 -5.48 -19.53 11.92
C ASN A 69 -6.34 -18.86 10.82
N LYS A 70 -6.78 -17.63 11.04
CA LYS A 70 -7.52 -16.81 10.06
C LYS A 70 -6.65 -15.75 9.39
N CYS A 71 -5.33 -15.86 9.56
CA CYS A 71 -4.38 -14.93 8.91
C CYS A 71 -4.58 -14.97 7.39
N ILE A 72 -4.77 -13.80 6.80
CA ILE A 72 -4.92 -13.62 5.37
C ILE A 72 -3.55 -13.45 4.72
N ARG A 73 -2.67 -12.69 5.39
CA ARG A 73 -1.36 -12.33 4.88
C ARG A 73 -0.39 -11.98 5.99
N VAL A 74 0.86 -12.31 5.76
CA VAL A 74 2.03 -11.80 6.49
C VAL A 74 2.82 -10.92 5.53
N TYR A 75 3.41 -9.84 6.01
CA TYR A 75 4.28 -8.98 5.24
C TYR A 75 5.30 -8.30 6.15
N SER A 76 6.45 -8.00 5.59
CA SER A 76 7.50 -7.20 6.21
C SER A 76 7.80 -6.00 5.33
N GLY A 77 8.41 -4.99 5.89
CA GLY A 77 8.87 -3.81 5.19
C GLY A 77 10.04 -3.19 5.94
N LEU A 78 10.92 -2.57 5.21
CA LEU A 78 12.08 -1.89 5.75
C LEU A 78 11.68 -0.52 6.30
N ARG A 79 12.27 -0.18 7.43
CA ARG A 79 12.15 1.13 8.05
C ARG A 79 13.54 1.77 8.10
N THR A 80 13.71 2.84 7.35
CA THR A 80 14.95 3.60 7.35
C THR A 80 15.13 4.36 8.65
N ILE A 81 16.28 4.19 9.30
CA ILE A 81 16.65 4.90 10.52
C ILE A 81 18.01 5.55 10.29
N ILE A 82 18.12 6.85 10.64
CA ILE A 82 19.38 7.59 10.63
C ILE A 82 19.53 8.28 11.98
N GLY A 83 20.47 7.78 12.78
CA GLY A 83 20.68 8.33 14.13
C GLY A 83 19.43 8.23 15.02
N HIS A 84 19.08 9.31 15.70
CA HIS A 84 18.01 9.32 16.71
C HIS A 84 16.75 10.07 16.26
N ASP A 85 16.81 10.82 15.15
CA ASP A 85 15.71 11.65 14.68
C ASP A 85 15.72 11.76 13.14
N PHE A 86 14.66 12.36 12.59
CA PHE A 86 14.54 12.67 11.17
C PHE A 86 15.62 13.68 10.75
N VAL A 87 16.14 13.52 9.55
CA VAL A 87 17.05 14.51 8.94
C VAL A 87 16.28 15.22 7.84
N ILE A 88 15.82 16.44 8.13
CA ILE A 88 14.98 17.24 7.23
C ILE A 88 15.62 18.61 7.05
N GLY A 89 15.74 19.06 5.80
CA GLY A 89 16.27 20.38 5.44
C GLY A 89 17.45 20.31 4.48
N GLU A 90 18.15 21.43 4.34
CA GLU A 90 19.27 21.55 3.39
C GLU A 90 20.50 20.77 3.87
N SER A 91 21.14 20.08 2.92
CA SER A 91 22.36 19.34 3.16
C SER A 91 23.53 20.27 3.52
N LYS A 92 24.30 19.91 4.54
CA LYS A 92 25.55 20.60 4.88
C LYS A 92 26.65 20.41 3.85
N LEU A 93 26.54 19.39 3.02
CA LEU A 93 27.57 19.04 2.02
C LEU A 93 27.30 19.66 0.65
N LYS A 94 26.05 19.95 0.33
CA LYS A 94 25.66 20.45 -0.98
C LYS A 94 24.54 21.46 -0.86
N LYS A 95 24.80 22.69 -1.29
CA LYS A 95 23.83 23.78 -1.34
C LYS A 95 22.69 23.43 -2.31
N ASN A 96 21.47 23.83 -1.97
CA ASN A 96 20.23 23.55 -2.70
C ASN A 96 19.88 22.05 -2.82
N PHE A 97 20.47 21.20 -1.97
CA PHE A 97 20.12 19.80 -1.84
C PHE A 97 19.30 19.61 -0.56
N ILE A 98 17.96 19.59 -0.71
CA ILE A 98 17.02 19.48 0.39
C ILE A 98 16.69 18.01 0.61
N MET A 99 16.82 17.54 1.85
CA MET A 99 16.69 16.16 2.26
C MET A 99 15.47 15.97 3.16
N ALA A 100 14.85 14.80 3.04
CA ALA A 100 13.85 14.28 3.98
C ALA A 100 14.11 12.79 4.15
N ILE A 101 15.03 12.44 5.05
CA ILE A 101 15.55 11.09 5.21
C ILE A 101 15.45 10.59 6.65
N GLY A 102 15.49 9.26 6.84
CA GLY A 102 15.32 8.65 8.15
C GLY A 102 13.92 8.81 8.72
N ILE A 103 12.92 9.11 7.89
CA ILE A 103 11.54 9.34 8.34
C ILE A 103 10.88 8.00 8.64
N CYS A 104 10.98 7.60 9.90
CA CYS A 104 10.29 6.44 10.45
C CYS A 104 8.97 6.84 11.15
N SER A 105 8.47 6.05 12.10
CA SER A 105 7.30 6.43 12.91
C SER A 105 7.65 7.61 13.86
N PRO A 106 6.80 8.66 13.92
CA PRO A 106 5.46 8.84 13.38
C PRO A 106 5.39 9.62 12.05
N GLY A 107 6.26 9.34 11.08
CA GLY A 107 6.43 10.10 9.85
C GLY A 107 5.13 10.35 9.07
N LEU A 108 4.25 9.35 8.97
CA LEU A 108 2.98 9.54 8.24
C LEU A 108 2.10 10.63 8.89
N THR A 109 2.04 10.67 10.22
CA THR A 109 1.30 11.71 10.95
C THR A 109 1.98 13.08 10.83
N SER A 110 3.32 13.10 10.76
CA SER A 110 4.11 14.32 10.62
C SER A 110 4.24 14.82 9.19
N ALA A 111 3.83 14.01 8.19
CA ALA A 111 4.04 14.31 6.77
C ALA A 111 3.49 15.68 6.32
N PRO A 112 2.32 16.15 6.77
CA PRO A 112 1.85 17.50 6.40
C PRO A 112 2.79 18.61 6.86
N ALA A 113 3.22 18.57 8.12
CA ALA A 113 4.16 19.56 8.67
C ALA A 113 5.55 19.49 8.02
N ILE A 114 6.01 18.27 7.70
CA ILE A 114 7.27 18.05 6.95
C ILE A 114 7.16 18.65 5.55
N ALA A 115 6.01 18.49 4.89
CA ALA A 115 5.78 19.03 3.56
C ALA A 115 5.81 20.57 3.57
N GLU A 116 5.14 21.21 4.52
CA GLU A 116 5.17 22.66 4.69
C GLU A 116 6.60 23.17 4.93
N TYR A 117 7.33 22.54 5.82
CA TYR A 117 8.72 22.90 6.10
C TYR A 117 9.64 22.75 4.87
N ILE A 118 9.48 21.67 4.10
CA ILE A 118 10.27 21.44 2.87
C ILE A 118 9.90 22.45 1.79
N ASP A 119 8.61 22.75 1.62
CA ASP A 119 8.13 23.75 0.65
C ASP A 119 8.77 25.12 0.93
N GLU A 120 8.80 25.54 2.19
CA GLU A 120 9.46 26.76 2.63
C GLU A 120 10.96 26.77 2.32
N GLN A 121 11.66 25.64 2.55
CA GLN A 121 13.09 25.50 2.22
C GLN A 121 13.32 25.59 0.70
N ILE A 122 12.46 24.95 -0.11
CA ILE A 122 12.53 25.01 -1.58
C ILE A 122 12.26 26.42 -2.08
N ALA A 123 11.25 27.08 -1.58
CA ALA A 123 10.91 28.47 -1.94
C ALA A 123 12.08 29.41 -1.65
N ASN A 124 12.68 29.33 -0.46
CA ASN A 124 13.83 30.11 -0.07
C ASN A 124 15.08 29.83 -0.93
N ALA A 125 15.33 28.57 -1.28
CA ALA A 125 16.48 28.17 -2.08
C ALA A 125 16.34 28.55 -3.55
N SER A 126 15.14 28.47 -4.12
CA SER A 126 14.86 28.70 -5.52
C SER A 126 14.48 30.14 -5.86
N GLY A 127 13.97 30.91 -4.89
CA GLY A 127 13.35 32.21 -5.12
C GLY A 127 12.08 32.13 -5.98
N ALA A 128 11.50 30.95 -6.14
CA ALA A 128 10.34 30.74 -6.99
C ALA A 128 9.09 31.43 -6.39
N PRO A 129 8.34 32.20 -7.17
CA PRO A 129 7.09 32.77 -6.70
C PRO A 129 6.02 31.69 -6.54
N LEU A 130 5.06 31.95 -5.65
CA LEU A 130 3.86 31.10 -5.57
C LEU A 130 3.08 31.16 -6.90
N LYS A 131 2.46 30.06 -7.27
CA LYS A 131 1.55 30.03 -8.43
C LYS A 131 0.33 30.90 -8.12
N GLU A 132 -0.08 31.72 -9.09
CA GLU A 132 -1.30 32.53 -8.97
C GLU A 132 -2.56 31.66 -8.91
N GLU A 133 -2.56 30.55 -9.67
CA GLU A 133 -3.62 29.55 -9.66
C GLU A 133 -3.03 28.17 -9.35
N TYR A 134 -3.66 27.44 -8.45
CA TYR A 134 -3.27 26.05 -8.10
C TYR A 134 -4.49 25.20 -7.80
N VAL A 135 -4.39 23.93 -8.14
CA VAL A 135 -5.46 22.96 -7.89
C VAL A 135 -5.28 22.37 -6.49
N VAL A 136 -6.19 22.73 -5.59
CA VAL A 136 -6.19 22.23 -4.20
C VAL A 136 -6.80 20.83 -4.07
N ASN A 137 -7.76 20.51 -4.94
CA ASN A 137 -8.55 19.29 -4.81
C ASN A 137 -8.01 18.18 -5.70
N MET A 138 -7.54 17.11 -5.08
CA MET A 138 -7.33 15.84 -5.78
C MET A 138 -8.67 15.25 -6.22
N PRO A 139 -8.78 14.75 -7.46
CA PRO A 139 -9.97 14.00 -7.89
C PRO A 139 -10.22 12.83 -6.94
N LYS A 140 -11.42 12.75 -6.38
CA LYS A 140 -11.81 11.60 -5.57
C LYS A 140 -12.07 10.41 -6.49
N HIS A 141 -11.34 9.32 -6.29
CA HIS A 141 -11.67 8.06 -6.93
C HIS A 141 -13.02 7.55 -6.43
N LYS A 142 -13.91 7.23 -7.36
CA LYS A 142 -15.18 6.60 -7.02
C LYS A 142 -14.91 5.15 -6.65
N ARG A 143 -15.50 4.69 -5.55
CA ARG A 143 -15.41 3.29 -5.12
C ARG A 143 -16.82 2.72 -5.02
N LEU A 144 -17.03 1.54 -5.60
CA LEU A 144 -18.34 0.86 -5.57
C LEU A 144 -18.94 0.82 -4.17
N LEU A 145 -18.12 0.55 -3.14
CA LEU A 145 -18.58 0.45 -1.75
C LEU A 145 -19.06 1.77 -1.13
N GLU A 146 -18.76 2.90 -1.75
CA GLU A 146 -19.07 4.24 -1.27
C GLU A 146 -20.24 4.87 -2.06
N LEU A 147 -20.70 4.19 -3.11
CA LEU A 147 -21.79 4.67 -3.97
C LEU A 147 -23.15 4.20 -3.47
N ASP A 148 -24.14 5.09 -3.55
CA ASP A 148 -25.53 4.72 -3.42
C ASP A 148 -26.02 4.01 -4.71
N GLU A 149 -27.16 3.31 -4.59
CA GLU A 149 -27.71 2.49 -5.68
C GLU A 149 -28.08 3.34 -6.92
N LYS A 150 -28.60 4.54 -6.73
CA LYS A 150 -28.99 5.43 -7.83
C LYS A 150 -27.75 5.88 -8.61
N THR A 151 -26.75 6.40 -7.91
CA THR A 151 -25.49 6.84 -8.50
C THR A 151 -24.81 5.69 -9.23
N LEU A 152 -24.77 4.49 -8.65
CA LEU A 152 -24.20 3.32 -9.30
C LEU A 152 -24.95 2.96 -10.60
N ASN A 153 -26.29 2.95 -10.57
CA ASN A 153 -27.08 2.64 -11.75
C ASN A 153 -26.87 3.67 -12.87
N ASP A 154 -26.72 4.94 -12.54
CA ASP A 154 -26.44 5.98 -13.53
C ASP A 154 -25.02 5.81 -14.14
N LEU A 155 -24.01 5.52 -13.32
CA LEU A 155 -22.67 5.18 -13.79
C LEU A 155 -22.66 3.93 -14.70
N ILE A 156 -23.43 2.91 -14.38
CA ILE A 156 -23.54 1.69 -15.22
C ILE A 156 -24.14 2.01 -16.59
N LYS A 157 -25.13 2.91 -16.66
CA LYS A 157 -25.71 3.36 -17.93
C LYS A 157 -24.69 4.10 -18.80
N GLU A 158 -23.84 4.94 -18.19
CA GLU A 158 -22.80 5.68 -18.87
C GLU A 158 -21.62 4.77 -19.29
N ASN A 159 -21.21 3.88 -18.39
CA ASN A 159 -20.11 2.94 -18.60
C ASN A 159 -20.42 1.60 -17.90
N ASN A 160 -20.72 0.58 -18.69
CA ASN A 160 -21.08 -0.76 -18.19
C ASN A 160 -19.94 -1.46 -17.40
N ALA A 161 -18.70 -0.95 -17.44
CA ALA A 161 -17.60 -1.43 -16.64
C ALA A 161 -17.82 -1.27 -15.12
N TRP A 162 -18.67 -0.32 -14.70
CA TRP A 162 -19.11 -0.15 -13.32
C TRP A 162 -19.96 -1.33 -12.82
N GLY A 163 -20.66 -2.02 -13.72
CA GLY A 163 -21.45 -3.22 -13.40
C GLY A 163 -20.63 -4.51 -13.37
N ARG A 164 -19.38 -4.51 -13.82
CA ARG A 164 -18.52 -5.70 -13.90
C ARG A 164 -17.58 -5.81 -12.69
N ILE A 165 -17.97 -6.62 -11.70
CA ILE A 165 -17.15 -6.87 -10.51
C ILE A 165 -15.99 -7.81 -10.88
N VAL A 166 -14.76 -7.34 -10.78
CA VAL A 166 -13.52 -8.09 -11.01
C VAL A 166 -13.03 -8.73 -9.71
N CYS A 167 -12.91 -7.97 -8.64
CA CYS A 167 -12.54 -8.50 -7.33
C CYS A 167 -13.76 -8.65 -6.43
N ARG A 168 -14.23 -9.89 -6.23
CA ARG A 168 -15.42 -10.17 -5.42
C ARG A 168 -15.17 -9.98 -3.92
N CYS A 169 -13.95 -10.25 -3.44
CA CYS A 169 -13.60 -10.12 -2.02
C CYS A 169 -13.66 -8.66 -1.55
N GLU A 170 -13.15 -7.74 -2.38
CA GLU A 170 -13.04 -6.30 -2.08
C GLU A 170 -14.09 -5.49 -2.86
N LYS A 171 -14.97 -6.15 -3.64
CA LYS A 171 -16.02 -5.54 -4.45
C LYS A 171 -15.50 -4.42 -5.36
N VAL A 172 -14.41 -4.70 -6.09
CA VAL A 172 -13.81 -3.76 -7.03
C VAL A 172 -14.30 -4.06 -8.44
N THR A 173 -14.75 -3.02 -9.14
CA THR A 173 -15.24 -3.09 -10.51
C THR A 173 -14.12 -2.96 -11.54
N GLU A 174 -14.42 -3.29 -12.79
CA GLU A 174 -13.52 -3.06 -13.91
C GLU A 174 -13.28 -1.56 -14.13
N ALA A 175 -14.29 -0.72 -13.95
CA ALA A 175 -14.16 0.73 -14.08
C ALA A 175 -13.15 1.31 -13.10
N GLU A 176 -13.17 0.91 -11.83
CA GLU A 176 -12.19 1.37 -10.82
C GLU A 176 -10.76 0.97 -11.20
N ILE A 177 -10.57 -0.21 -11.80
CA ILE A 177 -9.26 -0.67 -12.26
C ILE A 177 -8.78 0.16 -13.45
N VAL A 178 -9.66 0.40 -14.42
CA VAL A 178 -9.36 1.23 -15.61
C VAL A 178 -9.03 2.66 -15.20
N GLU A 179 -9.82 3.27 -14.30
CA GLU A 179 -9.53 4.60 -13.78
C GLU A 179 -8.16 4.67 -13.08
N ALA A 180 -7.79 3.63 -12.33
CA ALA A 180 -6.48 3.57 -11.68
C ALA A 180 -5.32 3.46 -12.70
N ILE A 181 -5.51 2.72 -13.79
CA ILE A 181 -4.52 2.57 -14.87
C ILE A 181 -4.30 3.91 -15.59
N HIS A 182 -5.38 4.65 -15.87
CA HIS A 182 -5.33 5.93 -16.60
C HIS A 182 -5.20 7.16 -15.69
N SER A 183 -5.02 6.96 -14.37
CA SER A 183 -4.79 8.08 -13.45
C SER A 183 -3.47 8.82 -13.77
N PRO A 184 -3.30 10.08 -13.34
CA PRO A 184 -2.05 10.83 -13.56
C PRO A 184 -0.79 10.08 -13.08
N LEU A 185 -0.91 9.29 -12.01
CA LEU A 185 0.11 8.36 -11.54
C LEU A 185 -0.31 6.94 -11.93
N GLN A 186 -0.11 6.57 -13.17
CA GLN A 186 -0.59 5.32 -13.77
C GLN A 186 -0.29 4.05 -12.96
N ALA A 187 -1.28 3.17 -12.86
CA ALA A 187 -1.14 1.86 -12.25
C ALA A 187 -0.86 0.79 -13.32
N TYR A 188 0.38 0.68 -13.78
CA TYR A 188 0.77 -0.23 -14.85
C TYR A 188 1.22 -1.63 -14.39
N THR A 189 1.14 -1.94 -13.11
CA THR A 189 1.46 -3.27 -12.56
C THR A 189 0.31 -3.80 -11.72
N VAL A 190 0.25 -5.13 -11.54
CA VAL A 190 -0.79 -5.76 -10.71
C VAL A 190 -0.75 -5.23 -9.27
N ASP A 191 0.44 -5.03 -8.70
CA ASP A 191 0.59 -4.48 -7.35
C ASP A 191 0.26 -2.97 -7.28
N ALA A 192 0.46 -2.22 -8.36
CA ALA A 192 0.05 -0.83 -8.42
C ALA A 192 -1.49 -0.70 -8.45
N VAL A 193 -2.17 -1.53 -9.25
CA VAL A 193 -3.64 -1.63 -9.25
C VAL A 193 -4.15 -2.05 -7.86
N LYS A 194 -3.54 -3.08 -7.27
CA LYS A 194 -3.90 -3.56 -5.93
C LYS A 194 -3.81 -2.44 -4.88
N ARG A 195 -2.73 -1.66 -4.88
CA ARG A 195 -2.52 -0.57 -3.91
C ARG A 195 -3.53 0.58 -4.08
N ARG A 196 -4.02 0.83 -5.29
CA ARG A 196 -4.99 1.91 -5.54
C ARG A 196 -6.44 1.49 -5.37
N THR A 197 -6.79 0.27 -5.81
CA THR A 197 -8.18 -0.19 -5.86
C THR A 197 -8.52 -1.23 -4.79
N ARG A 198 -7.52 -1.85 -4.15
CA ARG A 198 -7.60 -3.02 -3.27
C ARG A 198 -7.88 -4.34 -4.01
N ALA A 199 -8.02 -4.37 -5.33
CA ALA A 199 -8.16 -5.62 -6.09
C ALA A 199 -7.00 -6.57 -5.77
N GLY A 200 -7.30 -7.74 -5.23
CA GLY A 200 -6.29 -8.73 -4.79
C GLY A 200 -5.89 -8.66 -3.31
N MET A 201 -6.43 -7.73 -2.51
CA MET A 201 -6.15 -7.64 -1.06
C MET A 201 -7.05 -8.52 -0.20
N GLY A 202 -8.13 -9.06 -0.75
CA GLY A 202 -9.05 -9.91 -0.01
C GLY A 202 -8.50 -11.30 0.29
N ARG A 203 -9.34 -12.17 0.87
CA ARG A 203 -8.96 -13.49 1.40
C ARG A 203 -8.22 -14.40 0.41
N CYS A 204 -8.53 -14.31 -0.89
CA CYS A 204 -7.87 -15.14 -1.91
C CYS A 204 -6.53 -14.56 -2.40
N GLN A 205 -6.13 -13.37 -1.93
CA GLN A 205 -4.88 -12.70 -2.30
C GLN A 205 -4.61 -12.66 -3.81
N GLY A 206 -5.65 -12.33 -4.60
CA GLY A 206 -5.57 -12.22 -6.06
C GLY A 206 -5.77 -13.53 -6.82
N GLY A 207 -5.95 -14.67 -6.13
CA GLY A 207 -6.07 -15.98 -6.78
C GLY A 207 -7.17 -16.08 -7.84
N PHE A 208 -8.26 -15.33 -7.70
CA PHE A 208 -9.34 -15.29 -8.69
C PHE A 208 -9.29 -14.05 -9.59
N CYS A 209 -9.02 -12.88 -9.02
CA CYS A 209 -9.04 -11.64 -9.81
C CYS A 209 -7.72 -11.34 -10.53
N GLY A 210 -6.60 -11.94 -10.12
CA GLY A 210 -5.28 -11.66 -10.69
C GLY A 210 -5.22 -11.80 -12.21
N PRO A 211 -5.63 -12.93 -12.81
CA PRO A 211 -5.64 -13.09 -14.27
C PRO A 211 -6.49 -12.02 -14.96
N ARG A 212 -7.66 -11.69 -14.41
CA ARG A 212 -8.53 -10.67 -14.99
C ARG A 212 -7.93 -9.26 -14.89
N VAL A 213 -7.27 -8.94 -13.78
CA VAL A 213 -6.51 -7.67 -13.63
C VAL A 213 -5.40 -7.58 -14.67
N MET A 214 -4.67 -8.68 -14.92
CA MET A 214 -3.64 -8.72 -15.96
C MET A 214 -4.21 -8.49 -17.36
N GLU A 215 -5.34 -9.12 -17.69
CA GLU A 215 -6.04 -8.91 -18.97
C GLU A 215 -6.44 -7.45 -19.16
N ILE A 216 -6.96 -6.81 -18.11
CA ILE A 216 -7.34 -5.39 -18.15
C ILE A 216 -6.09 -4.51 -18.35
N ILE A 217 -5.01 -4.74 -17.60
CA ILE A 217 -3.74 -4.00 -17.78
C ILE A 217 -3.21 -4.17 -19.20
N SER A 218 -3.17 -5.41 -19.71
CA SER A 218 -2.74 -5.73 -21.07
C SER A 218 -3.54 -4.96 -22.12
N ARG A 219 -4.86 -4.97 -21.99
CA ARG A 219 -5.79 -4.28 -22.89
C ARG A 219 -5.60 -2.75 -22.85
N GLU A 220 -5.60 -2.17 -21.66
CA GLU A 220 -5.57 -0.73 -21.48
C GLU A 220 -4.22 -0.10 -21.86
N LEU A 221 -3.13 -0.83 -21.69
CA LEU A 221 -1.79 -0.37 -22.05
C LEU A 221 -1.33 -0.84 -23.43
N GLY A 222 -2.09 -1.70 -24.11
CA GLY A 222 -1.73 -2.25 -25.42
C GLY A 222 -0.46 -3.13 -25.37
N ILE A 223 -0.16 -3.77 -24.24
CA ILE A 223 1.01 -4.63 -24.06
C ILE A 223 0.62 -6.11 -24.05
N PRO A 224 1.49 -7.04 -24.53
CA PRO A 224 1.24 -8.47 -24.43
C PRO A 224 1.04 -8.91 -22.97
N LEU A 225 0.21 -9.93 -22.76
CA LEU A 225 -0.13 -10.41 -21.41
C LEU A 225 1.11 -10.90 -20.62
N ASP A 226 2.09 -11.49 -21.28
CA ASP A 226 3.36 -11.93 -20.70
C ASP A 226 4.30 -10.78 -20.32
N LYS A 227 4.00 -9.56 -20.76
CA LYS A 227 4.72 -8.34 -20.36
C LYS A 227 4.08 -7.60 -19.20
N VAL A 228 2.93 -8.05 -18.74
CA VAL A 228 2.30 -7.49 -17.53
C VAL A 228 3.11 -7.90 -16.31
N ARG A 229 3.59 -6.91 -15.55
CA ARG A 229 4.42 -7.13 -14.36
C ARG A 229 3.59 -7.20 -13.10
N LYS A 230 4.07 -7.97 -12.12
CA LYS A 230 3.50 -7.98 -10.78
C LYS A 230 3.84 -6.69 -10.02
N GLY A 231 5.08 -6.27 -10.03
CA GLY A 231 5.62 -5.09 -9.36
C GLY A 231 6.59 -4.31 -10.24
N ASN A 232 7.36 -3.41 -9.64
CA ASN A 232 8.27 -2.50 -10.38
C ASN A 232 9.65 -3.13 -10.67
N GLY A 233 10.02 -4.22 -10.02
CA GLY A 233 11.30 -4.90 -10.27
C GLY A 233 11.40 -5.47 -11.68
N GLU A 234 12.60 -5.52 -12.24
CA GLU A 234 12.85 -6.07 -13.58
C GLU A 234 12.45 -7.55 -13.66
N ASP A 235 12.66 -8.30 -12.57
CA ASP A 235 12.33 -9.73 -12.45
C ASP A 235 10.88 -9.99 -12.00
N SER A 236 10.04 -8.96 -11.95
CA SER A 236 8.66 -9.09 -11.47
C SER A 236 7.66 -9.56 -12.53
N ASN A 237 8.14 -10.21 -13.59
CA ASN A 237 7.29 -10.78 -14.63
C ASN A 237 6.43 -11.92 -14.06
N ILE A 238 5.17 -11.95 -14.50
CA ILE A 238 4.27 -13.07 -14.20
C ILE A 238 4.40 -14.04 -15.35
N ALA A 239 4.89 -15.27 -15.06
CA ALA A 239 4.99 -16.30 -16.08
C ALA A 239 3.59 -16.70 -16.60
N VAL A 240 3.36 -16.51 -17.88
CA VAL A 240 2.13 -16.91 -18.58
C VAL A 240 2.51 -17.96 -19.64
N CYS A 241 2.87 -19.15 -19.19
CA CYS A 241 3.14 -20.27 -20.10
C CYS A 241 2.49 -21.55 -19.59
N LYS A 242 2.22 -22.48 -20.49
CA LYS A 242 1.78 -23.81 -20.09
C LYS A 242 2.98 -24.59 -19.58
N VAL A 243 2.81 -25.32 -18.46
CA VAL A 243 3.89 -26.11 -17.84
C VAL A 243 4.57 -27.04 -18.84
N LYS A 244 3.84 -27.55 -19.85
CA LYS A 244 4.39 -28.43 -20.94
C LYS A 244 5.32 -27.69 -21.91
N GLU A 245 5.32 -26.37 -21.94
CA GLU A 245 6.19 -25.55 -22.80
C GLU A 245 7.53 -25.22 -22.13
N VAL A 246 7.63 -25.36 -20.81
CA VAL A 246 8.86 -25.11 -20.03
C VAL A 246 9.81 -26.30 -20.07
N GLN A 247 9.34 -27.49 -20.45
CA GLN A 247 10.12 -28.74 -20.48
C GLN A 247 10.78 -29.02 -21.84
N ARG A 248 10.77 -28.08 -22.75
CA ARG A 248 11.48 -28.14 -24.03
C ARG A 248 12.58 -27.06 -24.05
#